data_87dd757cfca9b0d23af05b2fe08564db
#
_entry.id   87dd757cfca9b0d23af05b2fe08564db
#
_cell.length_a   1.000
_cell.length_b   1.000
_cell.length_c   1.000
_cell.angle_alpha   90.00
_cell.angle_beta   90.00
_cell.angle_gamma   90.00
#
_symmetry.space_group_name_H-M   'P 1'
#
loop_
_entity.id
_entity.type
_entity.pdbx_description
1 polymer ?
#
loop_
_entity_poly.entity_id
_entity_poly.type
_entity_poly.pdbx_seq_one_letter_code
_entity_poly.pdbx_strand_id
1 'polypeptide(L)'
;RDVERSRGLGDVYKRQGWMGEHGEEMRRLCAEEGKTLFWSSNFSLGVAIFSAVNKYLAKIMNNFPNYDVSMVETHHIHKLDAPSGTAITLAEGILENLDRKNKWVMGTLTAPDGTVTGTTACASDEMPVSAIREGEVPGIHTIRYESEADSIIITHDAKNRKGFALGAVLAAEYTATHEGFLGMNDLFQF
;
A
#
# COMPACT_ATOMS: atom_id res chain seq x y z
N ARG A 1 -10.88 11.16 21.09
CA ARG A 1 -9.57 11.05 20.40
C ARG A 1 -9.49 9.81 19.52
N ASP A 2 -10.15 8.70 19.87
CA ASP A 2 -10.23 7.51 19.03
C ASP A 2 -11.20 7.67 17.85
N VAL A 3 -12.12 8.61 17.91
CA VAL A 3 -13.04 8.97 16.82
C VAL A 3 -12.30 9.62 15.63
N GLU A 4 -11.18 10.26 15.86
CA GLU A 4 -10.36 10.82 14.77
C GLU A 4 -9.60 9.75 13.98
N ARG A 5 -9.34 8.57 14.56
CA ARG A 5 -8.69 7.45 13.89
C ARG A 5 -9.60 6.71 12.90
N SER A 6 -10.90 6.84 13.06
CA SER A 6 -11.94 6.21 12.23
C SER A 6 -12.49 7.14 11.14
N ARG A 7 -12.04 8.37 11.08
CA ARG A 7 -12.42 9.32 10.04
C ARG A 7 -11.67 9.02 8.75
N GLY A 8 -11.95 7.87 8.16
CA GLY A 8 -11.71 7.53 6.79
C GLY A 8 -10.65 8.35 6.01
N LEU A 9 -10.65 8.23 4.74
CA LEU A 9 -9.83 8.97 3.75
C LEU A 9 -9.57 10.45 4.05
N GLY A 10 -10.47 11.14 4.72
CA GLY A 10 -10.29 12.55 5.05
C GLY A 10 -9.00 12.83 5.84
N ASP A 11 -8.58 11.92 6.71
CA ASP A 11 -7.34 12.09 7.49
C ASP A 11 -6.11 11.60 6.74
N VAL A 12 -6.23 10.58 5.92
CA VAL A 12 -5.14 10.12 5.05
C VAL A 12 -4.87 11.16 3.97
N TYR A 13 -5.91 11.70 3.34
CA TYR A 13 -5.75 12.79 2.36
C TYR A 13 -5.27 14.11 2.98
N LYS A 14 -5.72 14.46 4.17
CA LYS A 14 -5.21 15.66 4.85
C LYS A 14 -3.74 15.53 5.23
N ARG A 15 -3.28 14.35 5.64
CA ARG A 15 -1.86 14.11 5.95
C ARG A 15 -1.00 14.04 4.69
N GLN A 16 -1.52 13.47 3.62
CA GLN A 16 -0.88 13.51 2.30
C GLN A 16 -0.89 14.93 1.73
N GLY A 17 -2.00 15.68 1.91
CA GLY A 17 -2.11 17.09 1.55
C GLY A 17 -1.06 17.92 2.25
N TRP A 18 -0.90 17.77 3.58
CA TRP A 18 0.11 18.50 4.34
C TRP A 18 1.55 18.18 3.86
N MET A 19 1.88 16.93 3.61
CA MET A 19 3.17 16.56 3.06
C MET A 19 3.32 17.02 1.60
N GLY A 20 2.24 17.09 0.82
CA GLY A 20 2.24 17.68 -0.52
C GLY A 20 2.59 19.17 -0.49
N GLU A 21 2.05 19.90 0.48
CA GLU A 21 2.31 21.35 0.66
C GLU A 21 3.68 21.64 1.29
N HIS A 22 4.12 20.83 2.26
CA HIS A 22 5.32 21.11 3.06
C HIS A 22 6.46 20.11 2.83
N GLY A 23 6.25 19.10 1.98
CA GLY A 23 7.23 18.02 1.78
C GLY A 23 8.59 18.49 1.30
N GLU A 24 8.62 19.44 0.37
CA GLU A 24 9.88 20.03 -0.12
C GLU A 24 10.60 20.83 0.96
N GLU A 25 9.87 21.65 1.72
CA GLU A 25 10.42 22.40 2.85
C GLU A 25 11.00 21.47 3.91
N MET A 26 10.28 20.41 4.27
CA MET A 26 10.77 19.41 5.24
C MET A 26 12.03 18.69 4.76
N ARG A 27 12.09 18.31 3.48
CA ARG A 27 13.30 17.71 2.89
C ARG A 27 14.47 18.68 2.94
N ARG A 28 14.23 19.95 2.61
CA ARG A 28 15.24 21.00 2.67
C ARG A 28 15.77 21.21 4.09
N LEU A 29 14.88 21.33 5.09
CA LEU A 29 15.27 21.45 6.50
C LEU A 29 16.09 20.26 6.99
N CYS A 30 15.71 19.04 6.58
CA CYS A 30 16.49 17.86 6.90
C CYS A 30 17.90 17.90 6.26
N ALA A 31 18.00 18.32 4.99
CA ALA A 31 19.26 18.33 4.26
C ALA A 31 20.19 19.48 4.66
N GLU A 32 19.66 20.70 4.88
CA GLU A 32 20.46 21.92 5.10
C GLU A 32 20.69 22.24 6.58
N GLU A 33 19.75 21.88 7.45
CA GLU A 33 19.78 22.23 8.87
C GLU A 33 20.03 21.03 9.80
N GLY A 34 20.32 19.85 9.25
CA GLY A 34 20.57 18.64 10.05
C GLY A 34 19.36 18.20 10.88
N LYS A 35 18.14 18.52 10.42
CA LYS A 35 16.90 18.05 11.07
C LYS A 35 16.60 16.62 10.67
N THR A 36 15.87 15.91 11.54
CA THR A 36 15.43 14.56 11.27
C THR A 36 13.92 14.49 11.26
N LEU A 37 13.36 13.93 10.18
CA LEU A 37 11.94 13.60 10.06
C LEU A 37 11.79 12.18 9.51
N PHE A 38 11.09 11.33 10.24
CA PHE A 38 10.64 10.05 9.72
C PHE A 38 9.19 10.15 9.26
N TRP A 39 8.96 9.91 7.98
CA TRP A 39 7.62 9.97 7.39
C TRP A 39 7.24 8.66 6.71
N SER A 40 6.02 8.20 6.94
CA SER A 40 5.41 7.10 6.20
C SER A 40 3.89 7.22 6.20
N SER A 41 3.26 6.84 5.10
CA SER A 41 1.80 6.68 5.01
C SER A 41 1.31 5.46 5.79
N ASN A 42 2.19 4.50 6.07
CA ASN A 42 1.88 3.26 6.77
C ASN A 42 3.11 2.76 7.55
N PHE A 43 2.99 2.63 8.87
CA PHE A 43 4.06 2.16 9.75
C PHE A 43 4.04 0.63 9.98
N SER A 44 3.19 -0.13 9.29
CA SER A 44 3.19 -1.59 9.43
C SER A 44 4.44 -2.21 8.83
N LEU A 45 5.24 -2.88 9.65
CA LEU A 45 6.41 -3.65 9.21
C LEU A 45 6.03 -4.71 8.17
N GLY A 46 4.94 -5.43 8.42
CA GLY A 46 4.45 -6.45 7.50
C GLY A 46 4.12 -5.87 6.13
N VAL A 47 3.48 -4.70 6.09
CA VAL A 47 3.19 -3.99 4.82
C VAL A 47 4.47 -3.51 4.13
N ALA A 48 5.46 -3.02 4.88
CA ALA A 48 6.73 -2.57 4.30
C ALA A 48 7.50 -3.74 3.66
N ILE A 49 7.64 -4.87 4.36
CA ILE A 49 8.25 -6.10 3.84
C ILE A 49 7.46 -6.60 2.63
N PHE A 50 6.14 -6.66 2.73
CA PHE A 50 5.26 -7.10 1.65
C PHE A 50 5.41 -6.21 0.41
N SER A 51 5.51 -4.89 0.59
CA SER A 51 5.75 -3.93 -0.51
C SER A 51 7.09 -4.18 -1.21
N ALA A 52 8.16 -4.46 -0.47
CA ALA A 52 9.46 -4.78 -1.04
C ALA A 52 9.43 -6.07 -1.87
N VAL A 53 8.82 -7.14 -1.31
CA VAL A 53 8.62 -8.41 -2.02
C VAL A 53 7.78 -8.21 -3.28
N ASN A 54 6.70 -7.42 -3.18
CA ASN A 54 5.82 -7.10 -4.30
C ASN A 54 6.58 -6.41 -5.46
N LYS A 55 7.37 -5.37 -5.16
CA LYS A 55 8.19 -4.68 -6.16
C LYS A 55 9.22 -5.61 -6.81
N TYR A 56 9.88 -6.44 -6.01
CA TYR A 56 10.84 -7.41 -6.52
C TYR A 56 10.19 -8.47 -7.40
N LEU A 57 9.03 -9.00 -7.00
CA LEU A 57 8.26 -9.95 -7.80
C LEU A 57 7.80 -9.30 -9.12
N ALA A 58 7.28 -8.08 -9.09
CA ALA A 58 6.87 -7.36 -10.30
C ALA A 58 8.03 -7.21 -11.30
N LYS A 59 9.23 -6.89 -10.81
CA LYS A 59 10.45 -6.81 -11.61
C LYS A 59 10.82 -8.15 -12.26
N ILE A 60 10.68 -9.26 -11.53
CA ILE A 60 10.88 -10.61 -12.10
C ILE A 60 9.83 -10.86 -13.18
N MET A 61 8.56 -10.60 -12.87
CA MET A 61 7.41 -10.88 -13.74
C MET A 61 7.39 -10.02 -15.01
N ASN A 62 8.17 -8.94 -15.05
CA ASN A 62 8.35 -8.14 -16.26
C ASN A 62 8.92 -8.96 -17.43
N ASN A 63 9.71 -10.00 -17.12
CA ASN A 63 10.27 -10.92 -18.12
C ASN A 63 9.33 -12.07 -18.53
N PHE A 64 8.13 -12.16 -17.94
CA PHE A 64 7.19 -13.26 -18.18
C PHE A 64 5.81 -12.71 -18.60
N PRO A 65 5.65 -12.29 -19.87
CA PRO A 65 4.44 -11.60 -20.34
C PRO A 65 3.20 -12.47 -20.39
N ASN A 66 3.33 -13.79 -20.26
CA ASN A 66 2.21 -14.73 -20.19
C ASN A 66 1.48 -14.71 -18.83
N TYR A 67 2.04 -14.05 -17.82
CA TYR A 67 1.34 -13.82 -16.55
C TYR A 67 0.68 -12.45 -16.54
N ASP A 68 -0.61 -12.42 -16.24
CA ASP A 68 -1.32 -11.18 -15.96
C ASP A 68 -1.44 -10.93 -14.45
N VAL A 69 -1.57 -9.66 -14.05
CA VAL A 69 -1.56 -9.28 -12.65
C VAL A 69 -2.89 -8.66 -12.23
N SER A 70 -3.35 -9.04 -11.04
CA SER A 70 -4.52 -8.46 -10.37
C SER A 70 -4.27 -8.32 -8.87
N MET A 71 -5.07 -7.49 -8.21
CA MET A 71 -5.04 -7.32 -6.76
C MET A 71 -6.44 -7.35 -6.18
N VAL A 72 -6.57 -7.93 -4.99
CA VAL A 72 -7.78 -7.86 -4.16
C VAL A 72 -7.37 -7.39 -2.76
N GLU A 73 -8.10 -6.41 -2.22
CA GLU A 73 -7.98 -5.99 -0.83
C GLU A 73 -9.26 -6.26 -0.06
N THR A 74 -9.15 -6.68 1.20
CA THR A 74 -10.28 -6.90 2.10
C THR A 74 -10.09 -6.07 3.36
N HIS A 75 -11.13 -5.33 3.74
CA HIS A 75 -11.17 -4.54 4.98
C HIS A 75 -12.53 -4.63 5.65
N HIS A 76 -12.58 -4.15 6.90
CA HIS A 76 -13.81 -4.08 7.69
C HIS A 76 -14.92 -3.28 7.01
N ILE A 77 -16.16 -3.58 7.39
CA ILE A 77 -17.37 -2.99 6.79
C ILE A 77 -17.48 -1.46 6.94
N HIS A 78 -16.76 -0.87 7.89
CA HIS A 78 -16.77 0.59 8.15
C HIS A 78 -15.76 1.36 7.29
N LYS A 79 -14.97 0.69 6.45
CA LYS A 79 -14.01 1.35 5.58
C LYS A 79 -14.70 1.93 4.34
N LEU A 80 -14.64 3.25 4.20
CA LEU A 80 -15.36 3.99 3.15
C LEU A 80 -14.58 4.07 1.83
N ASP A 81 -13.25 4.17 1.90
CA ASP A 81 -12.39 4.27 0.72
C ASP A 81 -12.20 2.91 0.04
N ALA A 82 -12.29 2.87 -1.26
CA ALA A 82 -11.97 1.71 -2.10
C ALA A 82 -11.36 2.17 -3.44
N PRO A 83 -10.20 1.66 -3.83
CA PRO A 83 -9.28 0.83 -3.06
C PRO A 83 -8.68 1.56 -1.85
N SER A 84 -8.16 0.81 -0.88
CA SER A 84 -7.45 1.37 0.26
C SER A 84 -6.16 2.08 -0.16
N GLY A 85 -5.70 3.08 0.61
CA GLY A 85 -4.42 3.76 0.34
C GLY A 85 -3.23 2.78 0.26
N THR A 86 -3.23 1.72 1.07
CA THR A 86 -2.20 0.65 0.99
C THR A 86 -2.30 -0.12 -0.33
N ALA A 87 -3.50 -0.45 -0.79
CA ALA A 87 -3.68 -1.13 -2.07
C ALA A 87 -3.20 -0.25 -3.23
N ILE A 88 -3.48 1.05 -3.20
CA ILE A 88 -2.99 2.00 -4.21
C ILE A 88 -1.45 2.02 -4.22
N THR A 89 -0.81 2.17 -3.05
CA THR A 89 0.66 2.16 -2.95
C THR A 89 1.28 0.86 -3.46
N LEU A 90 0.66 -0.29 -3.18
CA LEU A 90 1.12 -1.59 -3.68
C LEU A 90 0.95 -1.70 -5.19
N ALA A 91 -0.17 -1.21 -5.74
CA ALA A 91 -0.43 -1.19 -7.17
C ALA A 91 0.57 -0.28 -7.91
N GLU A 92 0.81 0.92 -7.40
CA GLU A 92 1.82 1.83 -7.93
C GLU A 92 3.21 1.19 -7.94
N GLY A 93 3.57 0.47 -6.85
CA GLY A 93 4.83 -0.27 -6.79
C GLY A 93 4.94 -1.41 -7.83
N ILE A 94 3.83 -2.01 -8.25
CA ILE A 94 3.81 -2.95 -9.38
C ILE A 94 4.04 -2.21 -10.69
N LEU A 95 3.29 -1.13 -10.94
CA LEU A 95 3.37 -0.35 -12.17
C LEU A 95 4.78 0.24 -12.42
N GLU A 96 5.47 0.65 -11.35
CA GLU A 96 6.86 1.12 -11.43
C GLU A 96 7.85 0.05 -11.93
N ASN A 97 7.49 -1.24 -11.86
CA ASN A 97 8.37 -2.37 -12.14
C ASN A 97 7.84 -3.35 -13.20
N LEU A 98 6.70 -3.05 -13.81
CA LEU A 98 6.02 -3.91 -14.77
C LEU A 98 5.60 -3.11 -16.02
N ASP A 99 6.51 -2.96 -16.98
CA ASP A 99 6.43 -2.06 -18.14
C ASP A 99 5.16 -2.24 -19.00
N ARG A 100 4.57 -3.45 -19.00
CA ARG A 100 3.34 -3.75 -19.77
C ARG A 100 2.05 -3.26 -19.12
N LYS A 101 2.12 -2.69 -17.90
CA LYS A 101 0.97 -2.13 -17.18
C LYS A 101 1.18 -0.63 -16.96
N ASN A 102 0.24 0.18 -17.46
CA ASN A 102 0.36 1.65 -17.43
C ASN A 102 -0.39 2.29 -16.26
N LYS A 103 -1.47 1.66 -15.81
CA LYS A 103 -2.28 2.16 -14.70
C LYS A 103 -3.05 1.04 -14.00
N TRP A 104 -3.42 1.27 -12.76
CA TRP A 104 -4.41 0.48 -12.09
C TRP A 104 -5.82 1.06 -12.34
N VAL A 105 -6.82 0.20 -12.33
CA VAL A 105 -8.25 0.56 -12.44
C VAL A 105 -9.02 -0.10 -11.31
N MET A 106 -10.11 0.55 -10.87
CA MET A 106 -11.01 -0.08 -9.92
C MET A 106 -11.66 -1.31 -10.57
N GLY A 107 -11.45 -2.46 -9.95
CA GLY A 107 -12.08 -3.71 -10.34
C GLY A 107 -13.49 -3.85 -9.75
N THR A 108 -13.76 -4.95 -9.05
CA THR A 108 -15.02 -5.13 -8.33
C THR A 108 -14.97 -4.58 -6.91
N LEU A 109 -16.10 -4.08 -6.43
CA LEU A 109 -16.34 -3.80 -5.02
C LEU A 109 -17.43 -4.75 -4.51
N THR A 110 -17.07 -5.58 -3.53
CA THR A 110 -18.02 -6.43 -2.79
C THR A 110 -18.41 -5.72 -1.50
N ALA A 111 -19.68 -5.33 -1.41
CA ALA A 111 -20.26 -4.67 -0.25
C ALA A 111 -20.52 -5.69 0.89
N PRO A 112 -20.76 -5.21 2.15
CA PRO A 112 -21.01 -6.09 3.30
C PRO A 112 -22.21 -7.04 3.16
N ASP A 113 -23.20 -6.67 2.36
CA ASP A 113 -24.37 -7.48 2.05
C ASP A 113 -24.12 -8.52 0.91
N GLY A 114 -22.90 -8.59 0.40
CA GLY A 114 -22.51 -9.45 -0.69
C GLY A 114 -22.79 -8.88 -2.10
N THR A 115 -23.37 -7.69 -2.19
CA THR A 115 -23.58 -7.03 -3.49
C THR A 115 -22.25 -6.74 -4.16
N VAL A 116 -22.08 -7.16 -5.41
CA VAL A 116 -20.87 -6.91 -6.20
C VAL A 116 -21.16 -5.88 -7.27
N THR A 117 -20.37 -4.83 -7.32
CA THR A 117 -20.39 -3.79 -8.35
C THR A 117 -19.06 -3.69 -9.07
N GLY A 118 -19.04 -3.13 -10.28
CA GLY A 118 -17.83 -3.02 -11.09
C GLY A 118 -17.52 -4.31 -11.87
N THR A 119 -16.33 -4.37 -12.45
CA THR A 119 -15.86 -5.50 -13.26
C THR A 119 -14.34 -5.60 -13.20
N THR A 120 -13.81 -6.81 -13.29
CA THR A 120 -12.36 -7.05 -13.48
C THR A 120 -11.92 -6.98 -14.93
N ALA A 121 -12.87 -6.89 -15.87
CA ALA A 121 -12.55 -6.72 -17.29
C ALA A 121 -11.94 -5.33 -17.51
N CYS A 122 -10.71 -5.31 -18.01
CA CYS A 122 -9.95 -4.10 -18.28
C CYS A 122 -9.08 -4.28 -19.53
N ALA A 123 -8.44 -3.21 -19.99
CA ALA A 123 -7.49 -3.30 -21.10
C ALA A 123 -6.24 -4.09 -20.70
N SER A 124 -5.51 -4.63 -21.67
CA SER A 124 -4.33 -5.47 -21.42
C SER A 124 -3.19 -4.71 -20.69
N ASP A 125 -3.16 -3.40 -20.82
CA ASP A 125 -2.21 -2.50 -20.16
C ASP A 125 -2.72 -1.92 -18.82
N GLU A 126 -3.90 -2.34 -18.38
CA GLU A 126 -4.49 -1.97 -17.10
C GLU A 126 -4.39 -3.12 -16.08
N MET A 127 -4.33 -2.77 -14.79
CA MET A 127 -4.31 -3.71 -13.68
C MET A 127 -5.57 -3.53 -12.82
N PRO A 128 -6.47 -4.53 -12.69
CA PRO A 128 -7.64 -4.41 -11.85
C PRO A 128 -7.27 -4.55 -10.36
N VAL A 129 -7.78 -3.62 -9.54
CA VAL A 129 -7.69 -3.63 -8.08
C VAL A 129 -9.09 -3.72 -7.52
N SER A 130 -9.45 -4.87 -6.96
CA SER A 130 -10.77 -5.12 -6.37
C SER A 130 -10.76 -4.93 -4.86
N ALA A 131 -11.92 -4.63 -4.30
CA ALA A 131 -12.10 -4.41 -2.87
C ALA A 131 -13.25 -5.25 -2.30
N ILE A 132 -13.06 -5.78 -1.10
CA ILE A 132 -14.08 -6.53 -0.34
C ILE A 132 -14.26 -5.83 1.01
N ARG A 133 -15.49 -5.72 1.46
CA ARG A 133 -15.85 -5.20 2.79
C ARG A 133 -16.50 -6.31 3.60
N GLU A 134 -15.79 -6.81 4.62
CA GLU A 134 -16.19 -8.00 5.37
C GLU A 134 -15.83 -7.86 6.85
N GLY A 135 -16.81 -8.08 7.73
CA GLY A 135 -16.63 -8.17 9.17
C GLY A 135 -15.78 -7.03 9.74
N GLU A 136 -14.84 -7.39 10.63
CA GLU A 136 -13.89 -6.47 11.27
C GLU A 136 -12.45 -6.70 10.78
N VAL A 137 -12.28 -7.13 9.52
CA VAL A 137 -10.97 -7.42 8.92
C VAL A 137 -10.07 -6.18 8.96
N PRO A 138 -8.90 -6.22 9.63
CA PRO A 138 -8.01 -5.07 9.74
C PRO A 138 -7.38 -4.64 8.42
N GLY A 139 -7.17 -5.61 7.52
CA GLY A 139 -6.65 -5.40 6.17
C GLY A 139 -5.93 -6.64 5.64
N ILE A 140 -6.40 -7.15 4.51
CA ILE A 140 -5.75 -8.22 3.74
C ILE A 140 -5.48 -7.67 2.34
N HIS A 141 -4.29 -7.92 1.81
CA HIS A 141 -3.92 -7.54 0.45
C HIS A 141 -3.36 -8.76 -0.25
N THR A 142 -3.99 -9.16 -1.34
CA THR A 142 -3.60 -10.31 -2.15
C THR A 142 -3.26 -9.86 -3.56
N ILE A 143 -2.06 -10.16 -4.02
CA ILE A 143 -1.58 -9.92 -5.38
C ILE A 143 -1.44 -11.26 -6.05
N ARG A 144 -2.02 -11.38 -7.24
CA ARG A 144 -2.04 -12.60 -8.05
C ARG A 144 -1.45 -12.31 -9.42
N TYR A 145 -0.50 -13.13 -9.82
CA TYR A 145 -0.04 -13.26 -11.18
C TYR A 145 -0.58 -14.57 -11.74
N GLU A 146 -1.35 -14.51 -12.80
CA GLU A 146 -2.09 -15.64 -13.40
C GLU A 146 -1.62 -15.93 -14.81
N SER A 147 -1.37 -17.21 -15.12
CA SER A 147 -1.11 -17.72 -16.46
C SER A 147 -2.08 -18.87 -16.79
N GLU A 148 -2.03 -19.40 -17.99
CA GLU A 148 -2.80 -20.61 -18.34
C GLU A 148 -2.33 -21.86 -17.57
N ALA A 149 -1.09 -21.89 -17.11
CA ALA A 149 -0.49 -23.06 -16.47
C ALA A 149 -0.65 -23.03 -14.94
N ASP A 150 -0.51 -21.86 -14.32
CA ASP A 150 -0.47 -21.72 -12.88
C ASP A 150 -0.72 -20.28 -12.42
N SER A 151 -0.78 -20.08 -11.11
CA SER A 151 -0.84 -18.77 -10.49
C SER A 151 0.20 -18.62 -9.39
N ILE A 152 0.82 -17.44 -9.31
CA ILE A 152 1.69 -17.02 -8.20
C ILE A 152 0.91 -16.02 -7.36
N ILE A 153 0.75 -16.33 -6.07
CA ILE A 153 -0.05 -15.52 -5.15
C ILE A 153 0.80 -15.12 -3.96
N ILE A 154 0.84 -13.82 -3.67
CA ILE A 154 1.39 -13.32 -2.42
C ILE A 154 0.29 -12.61 -1.64
N THR A 155 0.27 -12.79 -0.32
CA THR A 155 -0.76 -12.22 0.55
C THR A 155 -0.14 -11.67 1.82
N HIS A 156 -0.54 -10.45 2.18
CA HIS A 156 -0.35 -9.88 3.51
C HIS A 156 -1.69 -9.86 4.24
N ASP A 157 -1.76 -10.49 5.41
CA ASP A 157 -2.95 -10.58 6.25
C ASP A 157 -2.66 -9.97 7.63
N ALA A 158 -3.16 -8.77 7.88
CA ALA A 158 -3.02 -8.10 9.16
C ALA A 158 -3.97 -8.71 10.20
N LYS A 159 -3.44 -9.33 11.24
CA LYS A 159 -4.25 -9.92 12.32
C LYS A 159 -4.76 -8.89 13.33
N ASN A 160 -4.03 -7.80 13.49
CA ASN A 160 -4.36 -6.70 14.41
C ASN A 160 -3.48 -5.48 14.11
N ARG A 161 -3.67 -4.41 14.89
CA ARG A 161 -2.92 -3.15 14.73
C ARG A 161 -1.57 -3.10 15.44
N LYS A 162 -1.13 -4.14 16.13
CA LYS A 162 0.17 -4.14 16.86
C LYS A 162 1.36 -3.95 15.92
N GLY A 163 1.29 -4.45 14.69
CA GLY A 163 2.34 -4.26 13.69
C GLY A 163 2.60 -2.79 13.34
N PHE A 164 1.57 -1.94 13.36
CA PHE A 164 1.70 -0.50 13.15
C PHE A 164 2.38 0.18 14.34
N ALA A 165 2.00 -0.18 15.57
CA ALA A 165 2.61 0.35 16.78
C ALA A 165 4.10 -0.02 16.85
N LEU A 166 4.44 -1.29 16.59
CA LEU A 166 5.83 -1.74 16.55
C LEU A 166 6.66 -0.98 15.52
N GLY A 167 6.14 -0.82 14.31
CA GLY A 167 6.84 -0.06 13.26
C GLY A 167 7.04 1.42 13.62
N ALA A 168 6.07 2.04 14.31
CA ALA A 168 6.24 3.41 14.79
C ALA A 168 7.32 3.52 15.87
N VAL A 169 7.43 2.53 16.76
CA VAL A 169 8.50 2.48 17.77
C VAL A 169 9.87 2.31 17.11
N LEU A 170 10.00 1.36 16.18
CA LEU A 170 11.25 1.15 15.44
C LEU A 170 11.65 2.38 14.62
N ALA A 171 10.70 3.08 14.01
CA ALA A 171 10.96 4.33 13.32
C ALA A 171 11.49 5.41 14.29
N ALA A 172 10.91 5.51 15.49
CA ALA A 172 11.38 6.45 16.52
C ALA A 172 12.77 6.08 17.02
N GLU A 173 13.06 4.81 17.26
CA GLU A 173 14.40 4.33 17.64
C GLU A 173 15.43 4.60 16.53
N TYR A 174 15.04 4.39 15.27
CA TYR A 174 15.92 4.63 14.12
C TYR A 174 16.30 6.11 14.00
N THR A 175 15.38 7.04 14.23
CA THR A 175 15.66 8.48 14.21
C THR A 175 16.62 8.95 15.31
N ALA A 176 16.81 8.15 16.37
CA ALA A 176 17.77 8.49 17.43
C ALA A 176 19.23 8.38 16.98
N THR A 177 19.50 7.64 15.90
CA THR A 177 20.85 7.35 15.39
C THR A 177 21.06 7.71 13.93
N HIS A 178 20.00 8.17 13.24
CA HIS A 178 20.05 8.53 11.82
C HIS A 178 19.45 9.91 11.60
N GLU A 179 20.03 10.66 10.68
CA GLU A 179 19.63 12.02 10.36
C GLU A 179 19.04 12.11 8.96
N GLY A 180 18.19 13.11 8.73
CA GLY A 180 17.66 13.44 7.44
C GLY A 180 16.18 13.14 7.27
N PHE A 181 15.70 13.09 6.03
CA PHE A 181 14.34 12.75 5.68
C PHE A 181 14.24 11.23 5.45
N LEU A 182 13.71 10.54 6.45
CA LEU A 182 13.70 9.09 6.56
C LEU A 182 12.30 8.51 6.29
N GLY A 183 12.23 7.25 5.90
CA GLY A 183 11.00 6.49 5.67
C GLY A 183 11.14 5.01 5.97
N MET A 184 10.08 4.23 5.72
CA MET A 184 10.09 2.80 6.00
C MET A 184 11.17 2.02 5.21
N ASN A 185 11.56 2.51 4.04
CA ASN A 185 12.61 1.87 3.24
C ASN A 185 13.99 2.00 3.88
N ASP A 186 14.23 3.05 4.67
CA ASP A 186 15.51 3.28 5.36
C ASP A 186 15.68 2.37 6.57
N LEU A 187 14.57 1.92 7.19
CA LEU A 187 14.59 0.92 8.27
C LEU A 187 15.07 -0.45 7.79
N PHE A 188 14.87 -0.73 6.51
CA PHE A 188 15.19 -2.01 5.92
C PHE A 188 16.17 -1.77 4.78
N GLN A 189 17.35 -2.29 4.87
CA GLN A 189 18.33 -2.29 3.77
C GLN A 189 17.90 -3.32 2.70
N PHE A 190 16.85 -2.97 1.93
CA PHE A 190 16.37 -3.80 0.81
C PHE A 190 17.10 -3.46 -0.48
#